data_94e6a34326300a1fe26f12c2e2bd8dff
#
_entry.id   94e6a34326300a1fe26f12c2e2bd8dff
#
_cell.length_a   1.000
_cell.length_b   1.000
_cell.length_c   1.000
_cell.angle_alpha   90.00
_cell.angle_beta   90.00
_cell.angle_gamma   90.00
#
_symmetry.space_group_name_H-M   'P 1'
#
loop_
_entity.id
_entity.type
_entity.pdbx_description
1 polymer ?
#
loop_
_entity_poly.entity_id
_entity_poly.type
_entity_poly.pdbx_seq_one_letter_code
_entity_poly.pdbx_strand_id
1 'polypeptide(L)'
;MIAGEMLLVPGVEMKDHGDEEIELHVRGKSFAHIHSPDRIELRLPPDLKEVMISQGTVSRSPEVHDREGWVILKLGPRPDLRRIMRILQQSYQFTSSTV
;
A
#
# COMPACT_ATOMS: atom_id res chain seq x y z
N MET A 1 -5.59 13.99 -3.04
CA MET A 1 -4.33 13.26 -2.87
C MET A 1 -4.57 11.94 -2.17
N ILE A 2 -3.90 10.88 -2.58
CA ILE A 2 -4.15 9.50 -2.09
C ILE A 2 -4.08 9.40 -0.57
N ALA A 3 -3.02 9.95 0.05
CA ALA A 3 -2.85 9.89 1.49
C ALA A 3 -3.99 10.61 2.24
N GLY A 4 -4.41 11.77 1.74
CA GLY A 4 -5.51 12.53 2.33
C GLY A 4 -6.83 11.76 2.32
N GLU A 5 -7.10 11.04 1.23
CA GLU A 5 -8.30 10.22 1.13
C GLU A 5 -8.24 9.02 2.08
N MET A 6 -7.08 8.40 2.26
CA MET A 6 -6.92 7.29 3.20
C MET A 6 -7.10 7.72 4.65
N LEU A 7 -6.84 8.97 4.98
CA LEU A 7 -7.09 9.49 6.34
C LEU A 7 -8.58 9.54 6.69
N LEU A 8 -9.47 9.48 5.70
CA LEU A 8 -10.91 9.38 5.94
C LEU A 8 -11.35 8.00 6.40
N VAL A 9 -10.48 6.99 6.25
CA VAL A 9 -10.76 5.63 6.70
C VAL A 9 -10.49 5.54 8.21
N PRO A 10 -11.43 5.00 9.01
CA PRO A 10 -11.26 4.94 10.47
C PRO A 10 -9.98 4.21 10.89
N GLY A 11 -9.25 4.82 11.81
CA GLY A 11 -8.06 4.23 12.40
C GLY A 11 -6.78 4.37 11.59
N VAL A 12 -6.83 5.01 10.43
CA VAL A 12 -5.62 5.26 9.63
C VAL A 12 -4.85 6.45 10.20
N GLU A 13 -3.56 6.24 10.44
CA GLU A 13 -2.63 7.28 10.86
C GLU A 13 -1.58 7.48 9.79
N MET A 14 -1.14 8.71 9.63
CA MET A 14 -0.14 9.07 8.64
C MET A 14 1.13 9.57 9.33
N LYS A 15 2.29 9.08 8.85
CA LYS A 15 3.60 9.62 9.24
C LYS A 15 4.27 10.18 7.99
N ASP A 16 4.60 11.45 8.04
CA ASP A 16 5.32 12.12 6.96
C ASP A 16 6.81 12.07 7.28
N HIS A 17 7.58 11.39 6.42
CA HIS A 17 9.03 11.26 6.57
C HIS A 17 9.81 12.32 5.80
N GLY A 18 9.14 13.31 5.18
CA GLY A 18 9.78 14.26 4.29
C GLY A 18 10.12 13.61 2.95
N ASP A 19 10.83 14.32 2.07
CA ASP A 19 11.31 13.80 0.77
C ASP A 19 10.23 13.04 -0.03
N GLU A 20 8.98 13.52 0.05
CA GLU A 20 7.83 12.94 -0.64
C GLU A 20 7.51 11.49 -0.22
N GLU A 21 7.92 11.09 0.97
CA GLU A 21 7.62 9.79 1.51
C GLU A 21 6.60 9.87 2.65
N ILE A 22 5.50 9.13 2.52
CA ILE A 22 4.43 9.08 3.52
C ILE A 22 4.18 7.62 3.89
N GLU A 23 4.11 7.35 5.19
CA GLU A 23 3.80 6.02 5.70
C GLU A 23 2.41 6.01 6.32
N LEU A 24 1.59 5.01 5.96
CA LEU A 24 0.24 4.83 6.48
C LEU A 24 0.22 3.66 7.46
N HIS A 25 -0.41 3.87 8.61
CA HIS A 25 -0.53 2.90 9.70
C HIS A 25 -1.98 2.66 10.05
N VAL A 26 -2.27 1.45 10.51
CA VAL A 26 -3.52 1.09 11.16
C VAL A 26 -3.19 0.25 12.39
N ARG A 27 -3.76 0.63 13.55
CA ARG A 27 -3.50 -0.02 14.84
C ARG A 27 -2.01 -0.12 15.17
N GLY A 28 -1.26 0.93 14.82
CA GLY A 28 0.17 1.00 15.09
C GLY A 28 1.04 0.21 14.12
N LYS A 29 0.47 -0.42 13.08
CA LYS A 29 1.21 -1.22 12.13
C LYS A 29 1.18 -0.59 10.75
N SER A 30 2.34 -0.45 10.12
CA SER A 30 2.47 0.09 8.76
C SER A 30 1.83 -0.84 7.74
N PHE A 31 1.01 -0.29 6.84
CA PHE A 31 0.44 -1.07 5.75
C PHE A 31 0.77 -0.51 4.38
N ALA A 32 1.22 0.73 4.28
CA ALA A 32 1.59 1.32 3.00
C ALA A 32 2.66 2.39 3.17
N HIS A 33 3.56 2.46 2.20
CA HIS A 33 4.55 3.53 2.05
C HIS A 33 4.32 4.18 0.69
N ILE A 34 3.97 5.44 0.67
CA ILE A 34 3.76 6.19 -0.56
C ILE A 34 5.03 6.95 -0.88
N HIS A 35 5.67 6.58 -2.00
CA HIS A 35 6.87 7.25 -2.52
C HIS A 35 6.45 8.05 -3.76
N SER A 36 5.90 9.23 -3.52
CA SER A 36 5.40 10.07 -4.60
C SER A 36 6.56 10.63 -5.43
N PRO A 37 6.42 10.71 -6.78
CA PRO A 37 5.27 10.30 -7.58
C PRO A 37 5.36 8.88 -8.13
N ASP A 38 6.39 8.10 -7.78
CA ASP A 38 6.79 6.91 -8.51
C ASP A 38 6.01 5.65 -8.17
N ARG A 39 5.82 5.37 -6.88
CA ARG A 39 5.32 4.06 -6.46
C ARG A 39 4.70 4.09 -5.07
N ILE A 40 3.93 3.04 -4.80
CA ILE A 40 3.42 2.73 -3.47
C ILE A 40 3.87 1.32 -3.12
N GLU A 41 4.45 1.14 -1.93
CA GLU A 41 4.68 -0.17 -1.35
C GLU A 41 3.54 -0.45 -0.37
N LEU A 42 2.93 -1.63 -0.44
CA LEU A 42 1.81 -1.97 0.42
C LEU A 42 1.75 -3.46 0.71
N ARG A 43 1.08 -3.81 1.81
CA ARG A 43 0.92 -5.21 2.22
C ARG A 43 -0.39 -5.77 1.68
N LEU A 44 -0.34 -7.02 1.21
CA LEU A 44 -1.52 -7.73 0.70
C LEU A 44 -1.61 -9.11 1.33
N PRO A 45 -2.85 -9.67 1.46
CA PRO A 45 -3.00 -11.08 1.85
C PRO A 45 -2.29 -11.97 0.82
N PRO A 46 -1.73 -13.11 1.26
CA PRO A 46 -0.90 -13.95 0.39
C PRO A 46 -1.56 -14.35 -0.94
N ASP A 47 -2.82 -14.75 -0.91
CA ASP A 47 -3.53 -15.17 -2.11
C ASP A 47 -3.70 -14.03 -3.10
N LEU A 48 -4.15 -12.87 -2.62
CA LEU A 48 -4.34 -11.70 -3.46
C LEU A 48 -3.01 -11.20 -4.02
N LYS A 49 -1.95 -11.23 -3.20
CA LYS A 49 -0.60 -10.86 -3.61
C LYS A 49 -0.16 -11.66 -4.84
N GLU A 50 -0.27 -12.99 -4.79
CA GLU A 50 0.17 -13.85 -5.90
C GLU A 50 -0.67 -13.63 -7.16
N VAL A 51 -1.98 -13.43 -7.01
CA VAL A 51 -2.85 -13.12 -8.15
C VAL A 51 -2.43 -11.80 -8.81
N MET A 52 -2.20 -10.76 -8.03
CA MET A 52 -1.82 -9.45 -8.56
C MET A 52 -0.43 -9.45 -9.19
N ILE A 53 0.51 -10.23 -8.65
CA ILE A 53 1.82 -10.39 -9.26
C ILE A 53 1.70 -11.08 -10.61
N SER A 54 0.91 -12.17 -10.69
CA SER A 54 0.73 -12.90 -11.94
C SER A 54 0.03 -12.07 -13.01
N GLN A 55 -0.83 -11.15 -12.61
CA GLN A 55 -1.51 -10.22 -13.53
C GLN A 55 -0.63 -9.04 -13.94
N GLY A 56 0.55 -8.87 -13.35
CA GLY A 56 1.42 -7.73 -13.60
C GLY A 56 0.94 -6.43 -12.96
N THR A 57 -0.04 -6.51 -12.05
CA THR A 57 -0.57 -5.33 -11.37
C THR A 57 0.43 -4.77 -10.35
N VAL A 58 1.13 -5.65 -9.65
CA VAL A 58 2.16 -5.30 -8.67
C VAL A 58 3.41 -6.12 -8.91
N SER A 59 4.53 -5.69 -8.34
CA SER A 59 5.81 -6.41 -8.40
C SER A 59 6.21 -6.87 -7.01
N ARG A 60 7.05 -7.91 -6.93
CA ARG A 60 7.59 -8.39 -5.65
C ARG A 60 8.51 -7.36 -5.02
N SER A 61 8.42 -7.22 -3.71
CA SER A 61 9.38 -6.48 -2.92
C SER A 61 10.65 -7.31 -2.69
N PRO A 62 11.76 -6.69 -2.21
CA PRO A 62 12.92 -7.45 -1.75
C PRO A 62 12.54 -8.53 -0.76
N GLU A 63 13.28 -9.61 -0.71
CA GLU A 63 12.93 -10.87 -0.05
C GLU A 63 12.36 -10.73 1.37
N VAL A 64 12.97 -9.91 2.21
CA VAL A 64 12.51 -9.73 3.60
C VAL A 64 11.10 -9.15 3.63
N HIS A 65 10.86 -8.13 2.84
CA HIS A 65 9.54 -7.48 2.76
C HIS A 65 8.51 -8.35 2.06
N ASP A 66 8.95 -9.11 1.05
CA ASP A 66 8.06 -10.04 0.34
C ASP A 66 7.44 -11.07 1.29
N ARG A 67 8.22 -11.58 2.24
CA ARG A 67 7.73 -12.53 3.26
C ARG A 67 6.65 -11.94 4.15
N GLU A 68 6.70 -10.64 4.37
CA GLU A 68 5.72 -9.92 5.19
C GLU A 68 4.48 -9.50 4.40
N GLY A 69 4.43 -9.83 3.11
CA GLY A 69 3.30 -9.51 2.24
C GLY A 69 3.44 -8.22 1.47
N TRP A 70 4.60 -7.56 1.52
CA TRP A 70 4.83 -6.30 0.80
C TRP A 70 4.97 -6.52 -0.69
N VAL A 71 4.37 -5.61 -1.45
CA VAL A 71 4.48 -5.56 -2.92
C VAL A 71 4.67 -4.10 -3.35
N ILE A 72 5.10 -3.92 -4.59
CA ILE A 72 5.34 -2.60 -5.18
C ILE A 72 4.31 -2.36 -6.27
N LEU A 73 3.53 -1.29 -6.11
CA LEU A 73 2.60 -0.79 -7.11
C LEU A 73 3.21 0.44 -7.77
N LYS A 74 3.61 0.32 -9.03
CA LYS A 74 4.17 1.46 -9.76
C LYS A 74 3.08 2.40 -10.22
N LEU A 75 3.31 3.69 -10.00
CA LEU A 75 2.41 4.74 -10.47
C LEU A 75 2.93 5.22 -11.82
N GLY A 76 2.09 5.14 -12.84
CA GLY A 76 2.43 5.69 -14.14
C GLY A 76 2.13 7.18 -14.21
N PRO A 77 2.36 7.82 -15.38
CA PRO A 77 2.08 9.25 -15.54
C PRO A 77 0.59 9.61 -15.42
N ARG A 78 -0.29 8.61 -15.56
CA ARG A 78 -1.74 8.79 -15.41
C ARG A 78 -2.30 7.66 -14.54
N PRO A 79 -2.05 7.71 -13.20
CA PRO A 79 -2.49 6.64 -12.32
C PRO A 79 -4.02 6.60 -12.20
N ASP A 80 -4.57 5.39 -12.17
CA ASP A 80 -5.99 5.18 -11.89
C ASP A 80 -6.22 5.26 -10.38
N LEU A 81 -6.65 6.42 -9.91
CA LEU A 81 -6.82 6.68 -8.48
C LEU A 81 -7.86 5.76 -7.82
N ARG A 82 -8.94 5.42 -8.52
CA ARG A 82 -9.96 4.52 -7.98
C ARG A 82 -9.38 3.13 -7.73
N ARG A 83 -8.59 2.63 -8.67
CA ARG A 83 -7.94 1.33 -8.56
C ARG A 83 -6.93 1.34 -7.42
N ILE A 84 -6.12 2.38 -7.33
CA ILE A 84 -5.13 2.55 -6.26
C ILE A 84 -5.82 2.56 -4.90
N MET A 85 -6.91 3.32 -4.77
CA MET A 85 -7.67 3.38 -3.51
C MET A 85 -8.25 2.02 -3.12
N ARG A 86 -8.76 1.25 -4.07
CA ARG A 86 -9.26 -0.09 -3.80
C ARG A 86 -8.16 -1.02 -3.29
N ILE A 87 -6.99 -0.95 -3.90
CA ILE A 87 -5.84 -1.77 -3.48
C ILE A 87 -5.37 -1.35 -2.09
N LEU A 88 -5.31 -0.06 -1.82
CA LEU A 88 -4.97 0.44 -0.48
C LEU A 88 -5.97 -0.01 0.58
N GLN A 89 -7.26 -0.03 0.25
CA GLN A 89 -8.29 -0.53 1.16
C GLN A 89 -8.11 -2.02 1.45
N GLN A 90 -7.72 -2.82 0.47
CA GLN A 90 -7.41 -4.23 0.67
C GLN A 90 -6.23 -4.38 1.65
N SER A 91 -5.19 -3.57 1.47
CA SER A 91 -4.04 -3.57 2.36
C SER A 91 -4.43 -3.18 3.78
N TYR A 92 -5.24 -2.14 3.93
CA TYR A 92 -5.76 -1.69 5.21
C TYR A 92 -6.54 -2.80 5.92
N GLN A 93 -7.48 -3.43 5.22
CA GLN A 93 -8.30 -4.48 5.80
C GLN A 93 -7.46 -5.68 6.25
N PHE A 94 -6.53 -6.10 5.42
CA PHE A 94 -5.63 -7.19 5.75
C PHE A 94 -4.80 -6.89 7.00
N THR A 95 -4.17 -5.72 7.03
CA THR A 95 -3.31 -5.33 8.16
C THR A 95 -4.13 -5.11 9.42
N SER A 96 -5.29 -4.48 9.31
CA SER A 96 -6.19 -4.24 10.45
C SER A 96 -6.67 -5.55 11.08
N SER A 97 -6.89 -6.58 10.28
CA SER A 97 -7.38 -7.87 10.78
C SER A 97 -6.28 -8.77 11.33
N THR A 98 -5.00 -8.46 11.09
CA THR A 98 -3.87 -9.27 11.55
C THR A 98 -3.16 -8.74 12.79
N VAL A 99 -3.61 -7.62 13.32
CA VAL A 99 -3.04 -7.02 14.53
C VAL A 99 -3.98 -7.11 15.72
#